data_55c091ab07acd90d307e60def9374caf
#
_entry.id   55c091ab07acd90d307e60def9374caf
#
_cell.length_a   1.000
_cell.length_b   1.000
_cell.length_c   1.000
_cell.angle_alpha   90.00
_cell.angle_beta   90.00
_cell.angle_gamma   90.00
#
_symmetry.space_group_name_H-M   'P 1'
#
loop_
_entity.id
_entity.type
_entity.pdbx_description
1 polymer ?
#
loop_
_entity_poly.entity_id
_entity_poly.type
_entity_poly.pdbx_seq_one_letter_code
_entity_poly.pdbx_strand_id
1 'polypeptide(L)'
;MNNSIYPVLGAQMKLPFYVSGVGISAPEYHVVRSSGLVSYQILYTRNGAGVLEIDGRKLPQIPGSIFLVAPGVPHEYYPQQDMWETAWVVFRGACIRELMTNLGFGDWNERSGTELSGCDGIFARLLSAASDPLNGGERCSLLVYEYILEARSV
;
A
#
# COMPACT_ATOMS: atom_id res chain seq x y z
N MET A 1 3.07 -4.97 17.12
CA MET A 1 2.02 -3.98 17.36
C MET A 1 1.40 -3.53 16.05
N ASN A 2 0.08 -3.57 15.93
CA ASN A 2 -0.61 -3.12 14.75
C ASN A 2 -1.09 -1.68 14.94
N ASN A 3 -0.95 -0.88 13.89
CA ASN A 3 -1.39 0.51 13.89
C ASN A 3 -2.01 0.79 12.52
N SER A 4 -3.33 0.67 12.43
CA SER A 4 -4.06 0.87 11.17
C SER A 4 -5.12 1.94 11.33
N ILE A 5 -5.22 2.80 10.33
CA ILE A 5 -6.16 3.89 10.30
C ILE A 5 -6.99 3.79 9.01
N TYR A 6 -8.31 3.75 9.19
CA TYR A 6 -9.26 3.79 8.08
C TYR A 6 -10.01 5.11 8.18
N PRO A 7 -9.58 6.15 7.45
CA PRO A 7 -10.24 7.46 7.53
C PRO A 7 -11.73 7.35 7.20
N VAL A 8 -12.53 8.13 7.91
CA VAL A 8 -13.96 8.23 7.59
C VAL A 8 -14.07 8.87 6.21
N LEU A 9 -14.69 8.14 5.26
CA LEU A 9 -14.84 8.62 3.90
C LEU A 9 -15.96 9.66 3.83
N GLY A 10 -15.64 10.82 3.27
CA GLY A 10 -16.57 11.94 3.14
C GLY A 10 -16.18 12.81 1.95
N ALA A 11 -15.90 14.09 2.19
CA ALA A 11 -15.61 15.05 1.13
C ALA A 11 -14.38 14.67 0.29
N GLN A 12 -13.41 13.94 0.86
CA GLN A 12 -12.21 13.50 0.12
C GLN A 12 -12.54 12.56 -1.04
N MET A 13 -13.70 11.91 -1.01
CA MET A 13 -14.14 11.04 -2.11
C MET A 13 -14.36 11.82 -3.42
N LYS A 14 -14.47 13.14 -3.34
CA LYS A 14 -14.59 14.01 -4.52
C LYS A 14 -13.24 14.34 -5.14
N LEU A 15 -12.15 14.05 -4.44
CA LEU A 15 -10.80 14.26 -4.96
C LEU A 15 -10.50 13.19 -6.01
N PRO A 16 -9.58 13.48 -6.95
CA PRO A 16 -9.24 12.51 -8.01
C PRO A 16 -8.79 11.17 -7.46
N PHE A 17 -8.11 11.18 -6.33
CA PHE A 17 -7.69 9.99 -5.59
C PHE A 17 -7.61 10.33 -4.09
N TYR A 18 -7.80 9.29 -3.25
CA TYR A 18 -7.82 9.45 -1.79
C TYR A 18 -7.43 8.14 -1.11
N VAL A 19 -6.96 8.26 0.14
CA VAL A 19 -6.57 7.11 0.95
C VAL A 19 -7.78 6.54 1.68
N SER A 20 -7.99 5.23 1.57
CA SER A 20 -9.05 4.53 2.30
C SER A 20 -8.50 3.74 3.49
N GLY A 21 -7.20 3.55 3.59
CA GLY A 21 -6.58 2.92 4.75
C GLY A 21 -5.07 3.04 4.69
N VAL A 22 -4.44 3.11 5.85
CA VAL A 22 -2.98 3.15 5.99
C VAL A 22 -2.61 2.52 7.32
N GLY A 23 -1.55 1.72 7.34
CA GLY A 23 -1.17 1.08 8.59
C GLY A 23 0.14 0.33 8.58
N ILE A 24 0.51 -0.10 9.77
CA ILE A 24 1.63 -0.99 10.04
C ILE A 24 1.05 -2.25 10.66
N SER A 25 1.39 -3.41 10.11
CA SER A 25 1.02 -4.71 10.67
C SER A 25 2.28 -5.40 11.21
N ALA A 26 2.31 -5.60 12.52
CA ALA A 26 3.45 -6.21 13.22
C ALA A 26 2.93 -7.10 14.36
N PRO A 27 2.68 -8.39 14.12
CA PRO A 27 2.94 -9.15 12.90
C PRO A 27 1.88 -8.98 11.83
N GLU A 28 2.29 -9.19 10.58
CA GLU A 28 1.36 -9.36 9.48
C GLU A 28 0.75 -10.75 9.53
N TYR A 29 -0.49 -10.88 9.07
CA TYR A 29 -1.24 -12.12 9.10
C TYR A 29 -1.34 -12.76 7.71
N HIS A 30 -1.85 -13.99 7.67
CA HIS A 30 -2.18 -14.65 6.43
C HIS A 30 -3.44 -13.99 5.82
N VAL A 31 -3.30 -13.41 4.65
CA VAL A 31 -4.37 -12.71 3.94
C VAL A 31 -4.62 -13.40 2.62
N VAL A 32 -5.86 -13.79 2.37
CA VAL A 32 -6.29 -14.41 1.11
C VAL A 32 -7.39 -13.55 0.51
N ARG A 33 -7.18 -13.09 -0.72
CA ARG A 33 -8.14 -12.26 -1.44
C ARG A 33 -8.39 -12.84 -2.82
N SER A 34 -9.28 -13.83 -2.87
CA SER A 34 -9.58 -14.58 -4.10
C SER A 34 -10.17 -13.69 -5.21
N SER A 35 -10.80 -12.57 -4.84
CA SER A 35 -11.36 -11.59 -5.78
C SER A 35 -10.67 -10.23 -5.69
N GLY A 36 -9.53 -10.17 -5.01
CA GLY A 36 -8.78 -8.93 -4.84
C GLY A 36 -9.46 -7.94 -3.89
N LEU A 37 -8.95 -6.72 -3.91
CA LEU A 37 -9.53 -5.58 -3.18
C LEU A 37 -10.36 -4.71 -4.12
N VAL A 38 -11.15 -3.81 -3.55
CA VAL A 38 -11.80 -2.72 -4.32
C VAL A 38 -10.87 -1.53 -4.51
N SER A 39 -9.74 -1.53 -3.84
CA SER A 39 -8.74 -0.45 -3.85
C SER A 39 -7.43 -0.93 -4.43
N TYR A 40 -6.57 0.00 -4.83
CA TYR A 40 -5.15 -0.27 -5.00
C TYR A 40 -4.51 -0.45 -3.64
N GLN A 41 -3.49 -1.29 -3.56
CA GLN A 41 -2.68 -1.44 -2.36
C GLN A 41 -1.20 -1.40 -2.72
N ILE A 42 -0.43 -0.64 -1.92
CA ILE A 42 1.03 -0.73 -1.92
C ILE A 42 1.42 -1.23 -0.53
N LEU A 43 2.26 -2.26 -0.50
CA LEU A 43 2.76 -2.84 0.74
C LEU A 43 4.25 -3.08 0.63
N TYR A 44 5.00 -2.68 1.65
CA TYR A 44 6.42 -3.01 1.72
C TYR A 44 6.77 -3.64 3.05
N THR A 45 7.85 -4.43 3.04
CA THR A 45 8.34 -5.12 4.23
C THR A 45 9.30 -4.22 4.99
N ARG A 46 9.07 -4.10 6.30
CA ARG A 46 9.95 -3.33 7.20
C ARG A 46 10.90 -4.24 7.95
N ASN A 47 10.40 -5.37 8.45
CA ASN A 47 11.20 -6.35 9.18
C ASN A 47 10.67 -7.75 8.93
N GLY A 48 11.51 -8.74 9.11
CA GLY A 48 11.12 -10.14 8.99
C GLY A 48 10.97 -10.59 7.55
N ALA A 49 10.14 -11.60 7.34
CA ALA A 49 9.97 -12.19 6.01
C ALA A 49 8.56 -12.75 5.82
N GLY A 50 8.06 -12.59 4.62
CA GLY A 50 6.80 -13.16 4.19
C GLY A 50 6.87 -13.60 2.73
N VAL A 51 5.73 -14.02 2.21
CA VAL A 51 5.59 -14.46 0.81
C VAL A 51 4.36 -13.80 0.22
N LEU A 52 4.50 -13.29 -1.00
CA LEU A 52 3.37 -12.86 -1.83
C LEU A 52 3.13 -13.92 -2.89
N GLU A 53 1.90 -14.44 -2.96
CA GLU A 53 1.47 -15.32 -4.05
C GLU A 53 0.53 -14.55 -4.97
N ILE A 54 0.94 -14.40 -6.20
CA ILE A 54 0.19 -13.66 -7.20
C ILE A 54 0.55 -14.18 -8.60
N ASP A 55 -0.49 -14.34 -9.44
CA ASP A 55 -0.30 -14.75 -10.84
C ASP A 55 0.51 -16.05 -10.95
N GLY A 56 0.25 -17.03 -10.07
CA GLY A 56 0.93 -18.31 -10.04
C GLY A 56 2.38 -18.26 -9.55
N ARG A 57 2.84 -17.14 -9.02
CA ARG A 57 4.21 -16.94 -8.57
C ARG A 57 4.26 -16.77 -7.07
N LYS A 58 5.36 -17.24 -6.46
CA LYS A 58 5.66 -17.03 -5.05
C LYS A 58 6.85 -16.11 -4.95
N LEU A 59 6.64 -14.94 -4.40
CA LEU A 59 7.65 -13.88 -4.35
C LEU A 59 8.02 -13.61 -2.90
N PRO A 60 9.27 -13.89 -2.49
CA PRO A 60 9.71 -13.61 -1.13
C PRO A 60 9.62 -12.12 -0.81
N GLN A 61 9.14 -11.80 0.38
CA GLN A 61 9.02 -10.43 0.86
C GLN A 61 9.94 -10.26 2.06
N ILE A 62 10.98 -9.47 1.89
CA ILE A 62 11.98 -9.14 2.91
C ILE A 62 12.21 -7.63 2.90
N PRO A 63 12.95 -7.06 3.87
CA PRO A 63 13.28 -5.64 3.81
C PRO A 63 13.87 -5.25 2.46
N GLY A 64 13.32 -4.22 1.82
CA GLY A 64 13.66 -3.84 0.44
C GLY A 64 12.68 -4.38 -0.60
N SER A 65 11.72 -5.21 -0.19
CA SER A 65 10.65 -5.67 -1.10
C SER A 65 9.43 -4.77 -0.98
N ILE A 66 8.85 -4.43 -2.12
CA ILE A 66 7.64 -3.62 -2.21
C ILE A 66 6.76 -4.18 -3.34
N PHE A 67 5.44 -4.23 -3.11
CA PHE A 67 4.54 -4.64 -4.18
C PHE A 67 3.31 -3.74 -4.25
N LEU A 68 2.74 -3.69 -5.45
CA LEU A 68 1.50 -3.00 -5.74
C LEU A 68 0.51 -3.99 -6.36
N VAL A 69 -0.75 -3.94 -5.92
CA VAL A 69 -1.83 -4.75 -6.49
C VAL A 69 -2.99 -3.84 -6.84
N ALA A 70 -3.50 -3.97 -8.08
CA ALA A 70 -4.65 -3.21 -8.55
C ALA A 70 -5.97 -3.83 -8.05
N PRO A 71 -7.08 -3.07 -8.06
CA PRO A 71 -8.39 -3.60 -7.69
C PRO A 71 -8.76 -4.84 -8.49
N GLY A 72 -9.36 -5.81 -7.81
CA GLY A 72 -9.88 -7.02 -8.44
C GLY A 72 -8.84 -8.07 -8.78
N VAL A 73 -7.57 -7.84 -8.49
CA VAL A 73 -6.51 -8.81 -8.79
C VAL A 73 -6.36 -9.79 -7.63
N PRO A 74 -6.58 -11.09 -7.87
CA PRO A 74 -6.45 -12.09 -6.80
C PRO A 74 -5.02 -12.17 -6.30
N HIS A 75 -4.86 -12.27 -4.99
CA HIS A 75 -3.55 -12.42 -4.38
C HIS A 75 -3.67 -12.96 -2.97
N GLU A 76 -2.53 -13.41 -2.46
CA GLU A 76 -2.43 -13.97 -1.12
C GLU A 76 -1.05 -13.61 -0.57
N TYR A 77 -0.96 -13.29 0.72
CA TYR A 77 0.34 -13.12 1.36
C TYR A 77 0.29 -13.62 2.79
N TYR A 78 1.43 -14.06 3.29
CA TYR A 78 1.51 -14.68 4.61
C TYR A 78 2.94 -14.58 5.17
N PRO A 79 3.09 -14.59 6.52
CA PRO A 79 4.42 -14.60 7.14
C PRO A 79 5.13 -15.91 6.83
N GLN A 80 6.43 -15.82 6.60
CA GLN A 80 7.29 -16.98 6.42
C GLN A 80 8.04 -17.32 7.72
N GLN A 81 8.17 -16.34 8.60
CA GLN A 81 8.80 -16.47 9.90
C GLN A 81 7.84 -15.93 10.97
N ASP A 82 8.23 -16.07 12.25
CA ASP A 82 7.39 -15.64 13.37
C ASP A 82 7.03 -14.15 13.31
N MET A 83 7.90 -13.32 12.78
CA MET A 83 7.67 -11.89 12.65
C MET A 83 7.82 -11.46 11.20
N TRP A 84 6.79 -10.83 10.69
CA TRP A 84 6.81 -10.11 9.43
C TRP A 84 6.10 -8.77 9.68
N GLU A 85 6.86 -7.70 9.58
CA GLU A 85 6.32 -6.35 9.76
C GLU A 85 6.19 -5.68 8.41
N THR A 86 4.98 -5.18 8.12
CA THR A 86 4.66 -4.53 6.85
C THR A 86 4.13 -3.12 7.10
N ALA A 87 4.32 -2.27 6.09
CA ALA A 87 3.67 -0.96 6.00
C ALA A 87 2.84 -0.95 4.71
N TRP A 88 1.57 -0.55 4.81
CA TRP A 88 0.66 -0.63 3.67
C TRP A 88 -0.24 0.60 3.58
N VAL A 89 -0.58 0.94 2.35
CA VAL A 89 -1.53 2.01 2.02
C VAL A 89 -2.52 1.46 1.01
N VAL A 90 -3.81 1.69 1.24
CA VAL A 90 -4.86 1.38 0.27
C VAL A 90 -5.53 2.68 -0.16
N PHE A 91 -5.76 2.81 -1.45
CA PHE A 91 -6.23 4.07 -2.04
C PHE A 91 -7.13 3.83 -3.24
N ARG A 92 -8.03 4.80 -3.47
CA ARG A 92 -9.05 4.75 -4.52
C ARG A 92 -9.24 6.13 -5.13
N GLY A 93 -10.17 6.24 -6.04
CA GLY A 93 -10.63 7.51 -6.60
C GLY A 93 -11.05 7.37 -8.05
N ALA A 94 -11.83 8.33 -8.53
CA ALA A 94 -12.35 8.31 -9.90
C ALA A 94 -11.23 8.37 -10.94
N CYS A 95 -10.11 9.01 -10.63
CA CYS A 95 -8.99 9.17 -11.57
C CYS A 95 -7.79 8.26 -11.26
N ILE A 96 -7.89 7.39 -10.26
CA ILE A 96 -6.73 6.62 -9.81
C ILE A 96 -6.28 5.60 -10.86
N ARG A 97 -7.21 4.90 -11.51
CA ARG A 97 -6.85 3.89 -12.52
C ARG A 97 -6.11 4.52 -13.69
N GLU A 98 -6.59 5.66 -14.16
CA GLU A 98 -5.91 6.37 -15.25
C GLU A 98 -4.50 6.79 -14.84
N LEU A 99 -4.33 7.34 -13.63
CA LEU A 99 -3.02 7.70 -13.13
C LEU A 99 -2.08 6.49 -13.08
N MET A 100 -2.54 5.39 -12.47
CA MET A 100 -1.70 4.20 -12.32
C MET A 100 -1.34 3.57 -13.66
N THR A 101 -2.27 3.55 -14.60
CA THR A 101 -2.04 3.08 -15.95
C THR A 101 -1.01 3.95 -16.66
N ASN A 102 -1.14 5.26 -16.58
CA ASN A 102 -0.21 6.21 -17.19
C ASN A 102 1.19 6.11 -16.59
N LEU A 103 1.30 5.74 -15.34
CA LEU A 103 2.58 5.52 -14.67
C LEU A 103 3.19 4.15 -14.96
N GLY A 104 2.45 3.26 -15.61
CA GLY A 104 2.95 1.97 -16.05
C GLY A 104 2.95 0.86 -15.01
N PHE A 105 2.13 0.98 -13.95
CA PHE A 105 2.13 -0.03 -12.88
C PHE A 105 1.48 -1.36 -13.30
N GLY A 106 0.49 -1.36 -14.18
CA GLY A 106 -0.24 -2.56 -14.58
C GLY A 106 -1.13 -3.11 -13.47
N ASP A 107 -1.48 -4.40 -13.56
CA ASP A 107 -2.36 -5.05 -12.59
C ASP A 107 -1.66 -5.36 -11.28
N TRP A 108 -0.39 -5.65 -11.34
CA TRP A 108 0.45 -5.82 -10.15
C TRP A 108 1.91 -5.57 -10.52
N ASN A 109 2.70 -5.22 -9.50
CA ASN A 109 4.11 -4.93 -9.67
C ASN A 109 4.82 -5.29 -8.37
N GLU A 110 5.98 -5.95 -8.47
CA GLU A 110 6.77 -6.30 -7.30
C GLU A 110 8.23 -6.04 -7.59
N ARG A 111 8.92 -5.48 -6.63
CA ARG A 111 10.36 -5.23 -6.69
C ARG A 111 11.02 -5.62 -5.39
N SER A 112 12.25 -6.10 -5.47
CA SER A 112 13.06 -6.46 -4.31
C SER A 112 14.44 -5.80 -4.41
N GLY A 113 15.14 -5.73 -3.28
CA GLY A 113 16.46 -5.11 -3.25
C GLY A 113 16.43 -3.61 -3.46
N THR A 114 15.31 -2.95 -3.13
CA THR A 114 15.15 -1.52 -3.34
C THR A 114 15.51 -0.72 -2.10
N GLU A 115 15.81 0.58 -2.30
CA GLU A 115 16.04 1.52 -1.21
C GLU A 115 14.72 2.20 -0.86
N LEU A 116 14.15 1.86 0.29
CA LEU A 116 12.81 2.29 0.68
C LEU A 116 12.77 3.41 1.71
N SER A 117 13.90 4.04 2.03
CA SER A 117 13.91 5.12 3.02
C SER A 117 13.05 6.31 2.59
N GLY A 118 13.01 6.62 1.29
CA GLY A 118 12.13 7.67 0.76
C GLY A 118 10.66 7.32 0.93
N CYS A 119 10.29 6.09 0.61
CA CYS A 119 8.93 5.60 0.81
C CYS A 119 8.55 5.62 2.30
N ASP A 120 9.45 5.18 3.16
CA ASP A 120 9.19 5.12 4.60
C ASP A 120 8.96 6.52 5.19
N GLY A 121 9.71 7.51 4.73
CA GLY A 121 9.53 8.90 5.15
C GLY A 121 8.16 9.46 4.77
N ILE A 122 7.73 9.22 3.53
CA ILE A 122 6.40 9.67 3.08
C ILE A 122 5.31 8.87 3.79
N PHE A 123 5.52 7.58 3.98
CA PHE A 123 4.58 6.72 4.71
C PHE A 123 4.33 7.26 6.12
N ALA A 124 5.36 7.66 6.84
CA ALA A 124 5.21 8.23 8.18
C ALA A 124 4.33 9.49 8.15
N ARG A 125 4.49 10.33 7.13
CA ARG A 125 3.66 11.53 6.96
C ARG A 125 2.21 11.16 6.62
N LEU A 126 2.00 10.14 5.80
CA LEU A 126 0.66 9.62 5.50
C LEU A 126 -0.04 9.13 6.76
N LEU A 127 0.65 8.34 7.56
CA LEU A 127 0.09 7.79 8.79
C LEU A 127 -0.31 8.91 9.76
N SER A 128 0.55 9.93 9.88
CA SER A 128 0.26 11.09 10.71
C SER A 128 -0.94 11.89 10.17
N ALA A 129 -0.98 12.14 8.87
CA ALA A 129 -2.07 12.91 8.25
C ALA A 129 -3.40 12.17 8.36
N ALA A 130 -3.40 10.85 8.22
CA ALA A 130 -4.62 10.05 8.32
C ALA A 130 -5.26 10.12 9.71
N SER A 131 -4.47 10.47 10.72
CA SER A 131 -4.96 10.62 12.10
C SER A 131 -5.64 11.97 12.34
N ASP A 132 -5.56 12.92 11.40
CA ASP A 132 -6.16 14.24 11.54
C ASP A 132 -7.61 14.20 11.04
N PRO A 133 -8.62 14.34 11.91
CA PRO A 133 -10.02 14.23 11.49
C PRO A 133 -10.52 15.43 10.69
N LEU A 134 -9.80 16.55 10.69
CA LEU A 134 -10.25 17.77 10.02
C LEU A 134 -9.67 17.92 8.61
N ASN A 135 -8.34 17.76 8.49
CA ASN A 135 -7.65 18.03 7.23
C ASN A 135 -6.99 16.79 6.62
N GLY A 136 -7.14 15.64 7.27
CA GLY A 136 -6.42 14.42 6.89
C GLY A 136 -6.76 13.93 5.49
N GLY A 137 -8.02 14.06 5.07
CA GLY A 137 -8.45 13.59 3.75
C GLY A 137 -7.71 14.25 2.60
N GLU A 138 -7.62 15.58 2.62
CA GLU A 138 -6.92 16.34 1.59
C GLU A 138 -5.41 16.14 1.65
N ARG A 139 -4.83 16.16 2.85
CA ARG A 139 -3.41 15.94 3.02
C ARG A 139 -3.01 14.54 2.56
N CYS A 140 -3.79 13.53 2.89
CA CYS A 140 -3.54 12.16 2.43
C CYS A 140 -3.62 12.05 0.91
N SER A 141 -4.52 12.80 0.28
CA SER A 141 -4.61 12.81 -1.19
C SER A 141 -3.33 13.36 -1.82
N LEU A 142 -2.78 14.43 -1.27
CA LEU A 142 -1.49 14.97 -1.73
C LEU A 142 -0.36 13.99 -1.48
N LEU A 143 -0.30 13.45 -0.28
CA LEU A 143 0.80 12.57 0.15
C LEU A 143 0.78 11.22 -0.58
N VAL A 144 -0.40 10.67 -0.88
CA VAL A 144 -0.47 9.41 -1.62
C VAL A 144 0.04 9.58 -3.05
N TYR A 145 -0.18 10.73 -3.65
CA TYR A 145 0.40 10.99 -4.96
C TYR A 145 1.94 11.04 -4.87
N GLU A 146 2.47 11.74 -3.89
CA GLU A 146 3.91 11.78 -3.65
C GLU A 146 4.45 10.36 -3.41
N TYR A 147 3.74 9.57 -2.61
CA TYR A 147 4.12 8.19 -2.29
C TYR A 147 4.14 7.28 -3.54
N ILE A 148 3.12 7.40 -4.38
CA ILE A 148 3.04 6.64 -5.64
C ILE A 148 4.24 6.95 -6.54
N LEU A 149 4.60 8.23 -6.67
CA LEU A 149 5.73 8.64 -7.49
C LEU A 149 7.06 8.13 -6.91
N GLU A 150 7.20 8.16 -5.59
CA GLU A 150 8.38 7.62 -4.93
C GLU A 150 8.47 6.10 -5.12
N ALA A 151 7.37 5.39 -4.93
CA ALA A 151 7.32 3.94 -5.13
C ALA A 151 7.65 3.55 -6.57
N ARG A 152 7.27 4.37 -7.53
CA ARG A 152 7.58 4.16 -8.95
C ARG A 152 9.09 4.30 -9.23
N SER A 153 9.76 5.16 -8.49
CA SER A 153 11.16 5.50 -8.75
C SER A 153 12.16 4.49 -8.15
N VAL A 154 11.73 3.62 -7.25
CA VAL A 154 12.64 2.67 -6.58
C VAL A 154 12.88 1.41 -7.39
#